data_741e44ef0e79ef7f12956e0f1eb0509d
#
_entry.id   741e44ef0e79ef7f12956e0f1eb0509d
#
_cell.length_a   1.000
_cell.length_b   1.000
_cell.length_c   1.000
_cell.angle_alpha   90.00
_cell.angle_beta   90.00
_cell.angle_gamma   90.00
#
_symmetry.space_group_name_H-M   'P 1'
#
loop_
_entity.id
_entity.type
_entity.pdbx_description
1 polymer ?
#
loop_
_entity_poly.entity_id
_entity_poly.type
_entity_poly.pdbx_seq_one_letter_code
_entity_poly.pdbx_strand_id
1 'polypeptide(L)'
;MIYGELPTKPVVYAACDTKYFVEHAPSLIYSINDIGKDIHIHVCDPVDEIHKIESILRADLDVDITFSYSDIGATPIDIRAYYSCLRFMMLPKLLPHAKKMLVVDTDCVFMKDFEYPTTPTGYFPRKPLQGTIGWEAKGTQVAAGCVYMDDRATPVAEAIAERISQGPMRWFIDQIALAEIFELVNDNDVTKFDGNFMDWEFIEGTVIWTGKGPRKHENQTYLEAKNKFNRLPSAVSRIWEKA
;
A
#
# COMPACT_ATOMS: atom_id res chain seq x y z
N MET A 1 13.32 -12.35 7.51
CA MET A 1 12.51 -13.53 7.05
C MET A 1 11.06 -13.12 7.06
N ILE A 2 10.21 -13.61 6.12
CA ILE A 2 8.74 -13.37 6.18
C ILE A 2 8.08 -14.55 6.90
N TYR A 3 7.13 -14.29 7.78
CA TYR A 3 6.33 -15.29 8.49
C TYR A 3 4.85 -14.86 8.57
N GLY A 4 3.97 -15.69 9.12
CA GLY A 4 2.54 -15.48 9.11
C GLY A 4 1.85 -16.16 7.92
N GLU A 5 0.73 -15.60 7.46
CA GLU A 5 -0.07 -16.16 6.38
C GLU A 5 0.24 -15.49 5.06
N LEU A 6 0.26 -16.27 3.98
CA LEU A 6 0.38 -15.75 2.62
C LEU A 6 -1.02 -15.65 1.97
N PRO A 7 -1.25 -14.63 1.14
CA PRO A 7 -2.52 -14.52 0.42
C PRO A 7 -2.63 -15.64 -0.62
N THR A 8 -3.83 -16.21 -0.78
CA THR A 8 -4.10 -17.29 -1.76
C THR A 8 -5.09 -16.89 -2.84
N LYS A 9 -5.55 -15.66 -2.81
CA LYS A 9 -6.55 -15.06 -3.73
C LYS A 9 -6.10 -13.67 -4.13
N PRO A 10 -6.71 -13.07 -5.19
CA PRO A 10 -6.52 -11.65 -5.50
C PRO A 10 -6.81 -10.75 -4.29
N VAL A 11 -5.88 -9.84 -3.98
CA VAL A 11 -5.99 -8.99 -2.78
C VAL A 11 -5.65 -7.53 -3.08
N VAL A 12 -6.22 -6.63 -2.28
CA VAL A 12 -5.62 -5.33 -2.02
C VAL A 12 -4.52 -5.51 -0.99
N TYR A 13 -3.35 -4.95 -1.26
CA TYR A 13 -2.15 -5.16 -0.46
C TYR A 13 -1.55 -3.86 0.05
N ALA A 14 -1.26 -3.80 1.34
CA ALA A 14 -0.49 -2.73 1.95
C ALA A 14 0.58 -3.29 2.88
N ALA A 15 1.65 -2.51 3.10
CA ALA A 15 2.70 -2.85 4.06
C ALA A 15 3.08 -1.61 4.88
N CYS A 16 3.34 -1.81 6.17
CA CYS A 16 3.67 -0.73 7.10
C CYS A 16 4.41 -1.25 8.34
N ASP A 17 4.86 -0.35 9.17
CA ASP A 17 5.26 -0.65 10.55
C ASP A 17 4.05 -0.76 11.48
N THR A 18 4.28 -1.22 12.69
CA THR A 18 3.25 -1.34 13.74
C THR A 18 2.51 -0.03 14.01
N LYS A 19 3.23 1.10 14.10
CA LYS A 19 2.63 2.39 14.40
C LYS A 19 1.68 2.84 13.30
N TYR A 20 2.13 2.74 12.06
CA TYR A 20 1.33 3.12 10.89
C TYR A 20 0.14 2.17 10.67
N PHE A 21 0.32 0.89 11.00
CA PHE A 21 -0.78 -0.08 11.04
C PHE A 21 -1.92 0.40 11.94
N VAL A 22 -1.61 0.72 13.19
CA VAL A 22 -2.63 1.12 14.17
C VAL A 22 -3.32 2.41 13.78
N GLU A 23 -2.58 3.37 13.25
CA GLU A 23 -3.11 4.68 12.90
C GLU A 23 -3.98 4.66 11.64
N HIS A 24 -3.67 3.82 10.66
CA HIS A 24 -4.27 3.90 9.33
C HIS A 24 -4.93 2.62 8.83
N ALA A 25 -4.34 1.44 9.09
CA ALA A 25 -4.80 0.19 8.50
C ALA A 25 -6.26 -0.16 8.80
N PRO A 26 -6.82 0.10 9.99
CA PRO A 26 -8.24 -0.21 10.24
C PRO A 26 -9.17 0.46 9.24
N SER A 27 -8.98 1.74 8.95
CA SER A 27 -9.82 2.46 7.98
C SER A 27 -9.67 1.91 6.56
N LEU A 28 -8.46 1.59 6.15
CA LEU A 28 -8.19 0.91 4.88
C LEU A 28 -8.92 -0.43 4.82
N ILE A 29 -8.73 -1.29 5.83
CA ILE A 29 -9.27 -2.64 5.90
C ILE A 29 -10.80 -2.62 5.83
N TYR A 30 -11.47 -1.83 6.65
CA TYR A 30 -12.93 -1.75 6.63
C TYR A 30 -13.48 -1.14 5.34
N SER A 31 -12.78 -0.18 4.73
CA SER A 31 -13.20 0.36 3.43
C SER A 31 -13.10 -0.67 2.30
N ILE A 32 -12.12 -1.57 2.36
CA ILE A 32 -11.97 -2.69 1.41
C ILE A 32 -13.03 -3.76 1.66
N ASN A 33 -13.31 -4.06 2.93
CA ASN A 33 -14.40 -4.97 3.30
C ASN A 33 -15.75 -4.51 2.72
N ASP A 34 -16.05 -3.21 2.81
CA ASP A 34 -17.32 -2.65 2.33
C ASP A 34 -17.49 -2.75 0.80
N ILE A 35 -16.40 -2.94 0.05
CA ILE A 35 -16.42 -3.18 -1.39
C ILE A 35 -16.23 -4.67 -1.76
N GLY A 36 -16.18 -5.56 -0.77
CA GLY A 36 -16.13 -7.02 -0.99
C GLY A 36 -14.83 -7.54 -1.60
N LYS A 37 -13.68 -6.91 -1.33
CA LYS A 37 -12.36 -7.38 -1.80
C LYS A 37 -11.57 -7.99 -0.65
N ASP A 38 -10.80 -9.03 -0.95
CA ASP A 38 -9.88 -9.64 0.00
C ASP A 38 -8.64 -8.77 0.25
N ILE A 39 -8.02 -8.91 1.43
CA ILE A 39 -6.99 -8.01 1.90
C ILE A 39 -5.77 -8.78 2.36
N HIS A 40 -4.59 -8.25 2.08
CA HIS A 40 -3.33 -8.70 2.69
C HIS A 40 -2.58 -7.52 3.29
N ILE A 41 -2.22 -7.62 4.55
CA ILE A 41 -1.39 -6.62 5.24
C ILE A 41 -0.06 -7.25 5.66
N HIS A 42 1.04 -6.63 5.26
CA HIS A 42 2.37 -6.98 5.76
C HIS A 42 2.80 -5.99 6.82
N VAL A 43 3.10 -6.48 8.04
CA VAL A 43 3.54 -5.62 9.15
C VAL A 43 5.01 -5.91 9.47
N CYS A 44 5.82 -4.84 9.47
CA CYS A 44 7.21 -4.90 9.88
C CYS A 44 7.34 -4.56 11.36
N ASP A 45 8.18 -5.31 12.07
CA ASP A 45 8.40 -5.19 13.51
C ASP A 45 7.08 -5.21 14.31
N PRO A 46 6.27 -6.30 14.19
CA PRO A 46 5.01 -6.40 14.89
C PRO A 46 5.24 -6.50 16.40
N VAL A 47 4.37 -5.85 17.17
CA VAL A 47 4.27 -6.05 18.61
C VAL A 47 3.13 -7.01 18.92
N ASP A 48 3.15 -7.63 20.09
CA ASP A 48 2.17 -8.68 20.49
C ASP A 48 0.71 -8.21 20.37
N GLU A 49 0.45 -6.93 20.58
CA GLU A 49 -0.87 -6.34 20.46
C GLU A 49 -1.46 -6.41 19.06
N ILE A 50 -0.65 -6.46 18.01
CA ILE A 50 -1.09 -6.59 16.61
C ILE A 50 -1.97 -7.84 16.46
N HIS A 51 -1.59 -8.97 17.08
CA HIS A 51 -2.35 -10.21 17.00
C HIS A 51 -3.74 -10.12 17.66
N LYS A 52 -3.91 -9.23 18.63
CA LYS A 52 -5.24 -8.95 19.22
C LYS A 52 -6.11 -8.18 18.23
N ILE A 53 -5.56 -7.17 17.56
CA ILE A 53 -6.27 -6.41 16.52
C ILE A 53 -6.62 -7.32 15.35
N GLU A 54 -5.68 -8.14 14.92
CA GLU A 54 -5.90 -9.13 13.86
C GLU A 54 -7.08 -10.05 14.18
N SER A 55 -7.15 -10.58 15.41
CA SER A 55 -8.24 -11.46 15.85
C SER A 55 -9.60 -10.74 15.82
N ILE A 56 -9.64 -9.45 16.18
CA ILE A 56 -10.86 -8.64 16.12
C ILE A 56 -11.26 -8.40 14.66
N LEU A 57 -10.33 -8.01 13.80
CA LEU A 57 -10.59 -7.79 12.38
C LEU A 57 -11.13 -9.05 11.71
N ARG A 58 -10.50 -10.21 11.94
CA ARG A 58 -10.96 -11.49 11.37
C ARG A 58 -12.37 -11.88 11.80
N ALA A 59 -12.79 -11.48 12.99
CA ALA A 59 -14.12 -11.77 13.51
C ALA A 59 -15.21 -10.82 12.99
N ASP A 60 -14.82 -9.63 12.51
CA ASP A 60 -15.74 -8.54 12.14
C ASP A 60 -15.88 -8.34 10.63
N LEU A 61 -14.98 -8.92 9.83
CA LEU A 61 -14.95 -8.75 8.40
C LEU A 61 -15.71 -9.89 7.67
N ASP A 62 -16.37 -9.51 6.57
CA ASP A 62 -17.07 -10.43 5.65
C ASP A 62 -16.14 -10.99 4.55
N VAL A 63 -14.94 -10.41 4.39
CA VAL A 63 -13.95 -10.79 3.39
C VAL A 63 -12.76 -11.50 4.03
N ASP A 64 -11.96 -12.21 3.22
CA ASP A 64 -10.74 -12.84 3.73
C ASP A 64 -9.66 -11.77 3.98
N ILE A 65 -9.07 -11.81 5.16
CA ILE A 65 -7.91 -11.02 5.52
C ILE A 65 -6.75 -11.92 5.93
N THR A 66 -5.58 -11.68 5.35
CA THR A 66 -4.35 -12.38 5.70
C THR A 66 -3.27 -11.40 6.18
N PHE A 67 -2.43 -11.85 7.10
CA PHE A 67 -1.34 -11.06 7.65
C PHE A 67 -0.02 -11.79 7.51
N SER A 68 0.99 -11.08 7.03
CA SER A 68 2.37 -11.53 7.09
C SER A 68 3.25 -10.51 7.81
N TYR A 69 4.37 -10.97 8.30
CA TYR A 69 5.25 -10.21 9.19
C TYR A 69 6.69 -10.34 8.80
N SER A 70 7.49 -9.34 9.14
CA SER A 70 8.95 -9.39 9.08
C SER A 70 9.56 -8.51 10.17
N ASP A 71 10.80 -8.82 10.53
CA ASP A 71 11.59 -7.99 11.45
C ASP A 71 12.68 -7.26 10.67
N ILE A 72 12.97 -6.04 11.08
CA ILE A 72 14.16 -5.31 10.61
C ILE A 72 15.39 -5.94 11.26
N GLY A 73 16.25 -6.55 10.45
CA GLY A 73 17.47 -7.17 10.97
C GLY A 73 18.52 -6.16 11.44
N ALA A 74 18.63 -5.02 10.76
CA ALA A 74 19.48 -3.89 11.12
C ALA A 74 18.78 -2.59 10.78
N THR A 75 18.82 -1.61 11.68
CA THR A 75 18.15 -0.31 11.48
C THR A 75 18.71 0.38 10.24
N PRO A 76 17.89 0.64 9.23
CA PRO A 76 18.30 1.39 8.04
C PRO A 76 18.67 2.84 8.39
N ILE A 77 19.51 3.46 7.55
CA ILE A 77 19.87 4.89 7.70
C ILE A 77 18.63 5.78 7.65
N ASP A 78 17.68 5.48 6.75
CA ASP A 78 16.39 6.15 6.68
C ASP A 78 15.26 5.12 6.87
N ILE A 79 14.79 5.01 8.10
CA ILE A 79 13.73 4.07 8.50
C ILE A 79 12.40 4.36 7.81
N ARG A 80 12.08 5.63 7.54
CA ARG A 80 10.82 6.01 6.87
C ARG A 80 10.84 5.61 5.41
N ALA A 81 11.97 5.82 4.73
CA ALA A 81 12.14 5.35 3.36
C ALA A 81 12.07 3.82 3.29
N TYR A 82 12.65 3.11 4.25
CA TYR A 82 12.55 1.65 4.33
C TYR A 82 11.09 1.18 4.42
N TYR A 83 10.30 1.72 5.35
CA TYR A 83 8.90 1.33 5.49
C TYR A 83 8.07 1.66 4.25
N SER A 84 8.35 2.78 3.55
CA SER A 84 7.67 3.09 2.28
C SER A 84 8.01 2.10 1.16
N CYS A 85 9.22 1.54 1.17
CA CYS A 85 9.69 0.55 0.19
C CYS A 85 9.20 -0.87 0.48
N LEU A 86 8.81 -1.16 1.73
CA LEU A 86 8.57 -2.51 2.23
C LEU A 86 7.57 -3.28 1.37
N ARG A 87 6.48 -2.62 0.93
CA ARG A 87 5.46 -3.23 0.07
C ARG A 87 6.04 -3.78 -1.24
N PHE A 88 7.00 -3.08 -1.84
CA PHE A 88 7.64 -3.52 -3.08
C PHE A 88 8.77 -4.53 -2.84
N MET A 89 9.45 -4.46 -1.71
CA MET A 89 10.46 -5.45 -1.32
C MET A 89 9.83 -6.81 -1.00
N MET A 90 8.59 -6.82 -0.49
CA MET A 90 7.86 -8.06 -0.18
C MET A 90 7.02 -8.57 -1.37
N LEU A 91 6.65 -7.70 -2.31
CA LEU A 91 5.79 -8.02 -3.44
C LEU A 91 6.22 -9.27 -4.23
N PRO A 92 7.50 -9.47 -4.61
CA PRO A 92 7.93 -10.68 -5.34
C PRO A 92 7.68 -11.98 -4.60
N LYS A 93 7.63 -11.94 -3.26
CA LYS A 93 7.40 -13.12 -2.42
C LYS A 93 5.91 -13.43 -2.25
N LEU A 94 5.07 -12.43 -2.34
CA LEU A 94 3.62 -12.53 -2.09
C LEU A 94 2.83 -12.75 -3.40
N LEU A 95 3.23 -12.07 -4.47
CA LEU A 95 2.51 -12.04 -5.74
C LEU A 95 2.24 -13.42 -6.36
N PRO A 96 3.20 -14.39 -6.36
CA PRO A 96 2.96 -15.73 -6.89
C PRO A 96 1.83 -16.48 -6.17
N HIS A 97 1.57 -16.16 -4.91
CA HIS A 97 0.52 -16.77 -4.10
C HIS A 97 -0.84 -16.09 -4.32
N ALA A 98 -0.87 -14.75 -4.31
CA ALA A 98 -2.09 -13.96 -4.48
C ALA A 98 -2.65 -13.96 -5.90
N LYS A 99 -1.81 -14.20 -6.92
CA LYS A 99 -2.12 -14.12 -8.35
C LYS A 99 -2.39 -12.71 -8.88
N LYS A 100 -2.99 -11.82 -8.08
CA LYS A 100 -3.24 -10.41 -8.39
C LYS A 100 -3.12 -9.59 -7.11
N MET A 101 -2.42 -8.48 -7.19
CA MET A 101 -2.25 -7.56 -6.07
C MET A 101 -2.41 -6.11 -6.52
N LEU A 102 -3.34 -5.39 -5.88
CA LEU A 102 -3.39 -3.94 -5.95
C LEU A 102 -2.64 -3.38 -4.74
N VAL A 103 -1.44 -2.89 -4.96
CA VAL A 103 -0.55 -2.33 -3.93
C VAL A 103 -0.94 -0.90 -3.65
N VAL A 104 -1.26 -0.59 -2.39
CA VAL A 104 -1.70 0.75 -1.96
C VAL A 104 -0.93 1.24 -0.74
N ASP A 105 -0.98 2.54 -0.48
CA ASP A 105 -0.54 3.12 0.80
C ASP A 105 -1.52 2.73 1.91
N THR A 106 -1.01 2.49 3.11
CA THR A 106 -1.86 2.10 4.27
C THR A 106 -2.83 3.20 4.69
N ASP A 107 -2.56 4.45 4.33
CA ASP A 107 -3.44 5.60 4.56
C ASP A 107 -4.43 5.85 3.40
N CYS A 108 -4.66 4.87 2.54
CA CYS A 108 -5.74 4.91 1.56
C CYS A 108 -7.09 4.54 2.17
N VAL A 109 -8.17 5.04 1.55
CA VAL A 109 -9.56 4.70 1.85
C VAL A 109 -10.26 4.39 0.53
N PHE A 110 -10.91 3.23 0.43
CA PHE A 110 -11.69 2.85 -0.75
C PHE A 110 -13.11 3.41 -0.63
N MET A 111 -13.50 4.20 -1.61
CA MET A 111 -14.80 4.87 -1.66
C MET A 111 -15.78 4.15 -2.60
N LYS A 112 -15.27 3.29 -3.48
CA LYS A 112 -16.04 2.60 -4.51
C LYS A 112 -15.37 1.29 -4.90
N ASP A 113 -16.16 0.31 -5.34
CA ASP A 113 -15.66 -0.96 -5.90
C ASP A 113 -14.93 -0.74 -7.23
N PHE A 114 -14.05 -1.70 -7.57
CA PHE A 114 -13.24 -1.69 -8.78
C PHE A 114 -13.05 -3.10 -9.34
N GLU A 115 -12.71 -3.17 -10.63
CA GLU A 115 -12.28 -4.41 -11.27
C GLU A 115 -10.75 -4.41 -11.43
N TYR A 116 -10.12 -5.55 -11.13
CA TYR A 116 -8.69 -5.72 -11.37
C TYR A 116 -8.38 -5.60 -12.87
N PRO A 117 -7.30 -4.89 -13.26
CA PRO A 117 -6.87 -4.84 -14.65
C PRO A 117 -6.68 -6.22 -15.28
N THR A 118 -6.84 -6.29 -16.60
CA THR A 118 -6.56 -7.50 -17.40
C THR A 118 -5.10 -7.54 -17.90
N THR A 119 -4.41 -6.41 -17.89
CA THR A 119 -2.97 -6.30 -18.16
C THR A 119 -2.16 -6.86 -17.01
N PRO A 120 -0.93 -7.35 -17.24
CA PRO A 120 -0.06 -7.85 -16.17
C PRO A 120 0.28 -6.80 -15.10
N THR A 121 0.36 -5.53 -15.50
CA THR A 121 0.77 -4.45 -14.61
C THR A 121 -0.18 -3.25 -14.72
N GLY A 122 -0.13 -2.37 -13.72
CA GLY A 122 -0.81 -1.08 -13.76
C GLY A 122 -0.19 -0.10 -12.75
N TYR A 123 -0.24 1.18 -13.06
CA TYR A 123 0.23 2.23 -12.16
C TYR A 123 -0.50 3.55 -12.40
N PHE A 124 -0.44 4.43 -11.41
CA PHE A 124 -0.94 5.80 -11.53
C PHE A 124 0.20 6.73 -12.00
N PRO A 125 0.18 7.21 -13.28
CA PRO A 125 1.17 8.14 -13.77
C PRO A 125 0.96 9.54 -13.18
N ARG A 126 2.05 10.23 -12.89
CA ARG A 126 2.04 11.60 -12.41
C ARG A 126 2.89 12.49 -13.32
N LYS A 127 2.48 13.74 -13.43
CA LYS A 127 3.37 14.75 -14.04
C LYS A 127 4.47 15.08 -13.02
N PRO A 128 5.73 15.21 -13.44
CA PRO A 128 6.79 15.71 -12.58
C PRO A 128 6.36 17.03 -11.92
N LEU A 129 6.71 17.20 -10.65
CA LEU A 129 6.45 18.47 -9.97
C LEU A 129 7.24 19.58 -10.66
N GLN A 130 6.57 20.69 -10.95
CA GLN A 130 7.21 21.84 -11.58
C GLN A 130 8.39 22.33 -10.73
N GLY A 131 9.53 22.57 -11.37
CA GLY A 131 10.77 23.01 -10.71
C GLY A 131 11.62 21.88 -10.11
N THR A 132 11.18 20.61 -10.16
CA THR A 132 12.02 19.47 -9.76
C THR A 132 12.90 19.01 -10.93
N ILE A 133 14.11 18.56 -10.61
CA ILE A 133 15.10 18.04 -11.58
C ILE A 133 15.72 16.75 -11.07
N GLY A 134 16.30 15.96 -11.99
CA GLY A 134 17.05 14.77 -11.65
C GLY A 134 16.24 13.75 -10.84
N TRP A 135 16.77 13.36 -9.69
CA TRP A 135 16.20 12.36 -8.78
C TRP A 135 14.76 12.67 -8.34
N GLU A 136 14.51 13.92 -7.92
CA GLU A 136 13.18 14.32 -7.47
C GLU A 136 12.16 14.31 -8.62
N ALA A 137 12.54 14.77 -9.80
CA ALA A 137 11.68 14.73 -10.98
C ALA A 137 11.30 13.28 -11.33
N LYS A 138 12.25 12.35 -11.29
CA LYS A 138 12.01 10.94 -11.55
C LYS A 138 11.07 10.34 -10.50
N GLY A 139 11.33 10.58 -9.21
CA GLY A 139 10.53 10.10 -8.10
C GLY A 139 9.10 10.63 -8.05
N THR A 140 8.73 11.61 -8.88
CA THR A 140 7.37 12.12 -8.94
C THR A 140 6.56 11.65 -10.14
N GLN A 141 7.10 10.78 -10.99
CA GLN A 141 6.42 10.30 -12.21
C GLN A 141 5.41 9.18 -11.97
N VAL A 142 5.58 8.41 -10.89
CA VAL A 142 4.69 7.31 -10.51
C VAL A 142 4.19 7.53 -9.10
N ALA A 143 2.91 7.29 -8.84
CA ALA A 143 2.37 7.24 -7.49
C ALA A 143 2.54 5.84 -6.93
N ALA A 144 3.45 5.66 -5.99
CA ALA A 144 3.71 4.36 -5.36
C ALA A 144 2.52 3.82 -4.53
N GLY A 145 1.57 4.67 -4.18
CA GLY A 145 0.34 4.28 -3.47
C GLY A 145 -0.76 3.70 -4.36
N CYS A 146 -0.49 3.45 -5.66
CA CYS A 146 -1.44 2.79 -6.55
C CYS A 146 -0.68 2.06 -7.67
N VAL A 147 -0.35 0.79 -7.42
CA VAL A 147 0.37 -0.09 -8.36
C VAL A 147 -0.33 -1.44 -8.39
N TYR A 148 -0.63 -1.94 -9.57
CA TYR A 148 -1.21 -3.25 -9.77
C TYR A 148 -0.22 -4.19 -10.44
N MET A 149 -0.20 -5.45 -10.00
CA MET A 149 0.53 -6.53 -10.65
C MET A 149 -0.23 -7.85 -10.52
N ASP A 150 -0.20 -8.65 -11.58
CA ASP A 150 -0.57 -10.07 -11.51
C ASP A 150 0.68 -10.96 -11.57
N ASP A 151 0.51 -12.28 -11.42
CA ASP A 151 1.62 -13.23 -11.34
C ASP A 151 2.49 -13.27 -12.60
N ARG A 152 1.99 -12.84 -13.76
CA ARG A 152 2.77 -12.66 -15.01
C ARG A 152 3.82 -11.57 -14.87
N ALA A 153 3.59 -10.59 -13.99
CA ALA A 153 4.49 -9.48 -13.70
C ALA A 153 5.51 -9.79 -12.58
N THR A 154 5.64 -11.04 -12.12
CA THR A 154 6.63 -11.40 -11.09
C THR A 154 8.05 -10.90 -11.44
N PRO A 155 8.55 -11.02 -12.68
CA PRO A 155 9.87 -10.48 -13.03
C PRO A 155 9.97 -8.95 -12.90
N VAL A 156 8.87 -8.22 -13.14
CA VAL A 156 8.80 -6.76 -12.93
C VAL A 156 8.88 -6.43 -11.44
N ALA A 157 8.14 -7.17 -10.60
CA ALA A 157 8.21 -7.02 -9.14
C ALA A 157 9.60 -7.31 -8.58
N GLU A 158 10.27 -8.36 -9.08
CA GLU A 158 11.66 -8.69 -8.71
C GLU A 158 12.64 -7.58 -9.10
N ALA A 159 12.53 -7.04 -10.32
CA ALA A 159 13.38 -5.94 -10.78
C ALA A 159 13.19 -4.67 -9.94
N ILE A 160 11.94 -4.33 -9.54
CA ILE A 160 11.66 -3.21 -8.65
C ILE A 160 12.31 -3.43 -7.27
N ALA A 161 12.12 -4.61 -6.67
CA ALA A 161 12.70 -4.94 -5.37
C ALA A 161 14.24 -4.91 -5.40
N GLU A 162 14.84 -5.45 -6.45
CA GLU A 162 16.28 -5.40 -6.68
C GLU A 162 16.78 -3.96 -6.81
N ARG A 163 16.12 -3.15 -7.64
CA ARG A 163 16.47 -1.73 -7.82
C ARG A 163 16.40 -0.93 -6.53
N ILE A 164 15.42 -1.20 -5.68
CA ILE A 164 15.32 -0.59 -4.34
C ILE A 164 16.50 -1.03 -3.48
N SER A 165 16.85 -2.32 -3.48
CA SER A 165 17.93 -2.89 -2.65
C SER A 165 19.32 -2.39 -3.04
N GLN A 166 19.53 -2.09 -4.31
CA GLN A 166 20.80 -1.57 -4.84
C GLN A 166 20.96 -0.06 -4.68
N GLY A 167 19.87 0.65 -4.45
CA GLY A 167 19.89 2.10 -4.32
C GLY A 167 20.17 2.57 -2.88
N PRO A 168 20.54 3.86 -2.71
CA PRO A 168 20.61 4.44 -1.37
C PRO A 168 19.19 4.48 -0.77
N MET A 169 19.02 3.90 0.43
CA MET A 169 17.75 3.95 1.15
C MET A 169 17.45 5.39 1.57
N ARG A 170 16.67 6.08 0.74
CA ARG A 170 16.24 7.47 0.94
C ARG A 170 14.86 7.72 0.35
N TRP A 171 14.23 8.78 0.73
CA TRP A 171 12.91 9.17 0.25
C TRP A 171 12.82 9.17 -1.28
N PHE A 172 11.71 8.68 -1.84
CA PHE A 172 11.42 8.46 -3.26
C PHE A 172 12.12 7.27 -3.93
N ILE A 173 12.96 6.48 -3.27
CA ILE A 173 13.63 5.35 -3.94
C ILE A 173 12.64 4.35 -4.53
N ASP A 174 11.51 4.09 -3.85
CA ASP A 174 10.41 3.25 -4.33
C ASP A 174 9.80 3.80 -5.63
N GLN A 175 9.48 5.09 -5.66
CA GLN A 175 8.87 5.74 -6.82
C GLN A 175 9.85 5.83 -8.00
N ILE A 176 11.14 6.01 -7.72
CA ILE A 176 12.19 6.01 -8.76
C ILE A 176 12.34 4.61 -9.35
N ALA A 177 12.41 3.57 -8.51
CA ALA A 177 12.48 2.19 -8.98
C ALA A 177 11.27 1.85 -9.86
N LEU A 178 10.06 2.23 -9.43
CA LEU A 178 8.85 2.08 -10.23
C LEU A 178 8.95 2.81 -11.56
N ALA A 179 9.34 4.09 -11.58
CA ALA A 179 9.41 4.86 -12.80
C ALA A 179 10.45 4.31 -13.79
N GLU A 180 11.63 3.89 -13.30
CA GLU A 180 12.68 3.31 -14.14
C GLU A 180 12.29 1.95 -14.71
N ILE A 181 11.64 1.09 -13.92
CA ILE A 181 11.25 -0.24 -14.38
C ILE A 181 10.02 -0.17 -15.30
N PHE A 182 9.01 0.66 -15.00
CA PHE A 182 7.84 0.79 -15.88
C PHE A 182 8.18 1.41 -17.25
N GLU A 183 9.27 2.19 -17.38
CA GLU A 183 9.76 2.63 -18.70
C GLU A 183 10.24 1.47 -19.59
N LEU A 184 10.57 0.32 -19.01
CA LEU A 184 11.03 -0.87 -19.74
C LEU A 184 9.90 -1.87 -20.03
N VAL A 185 8.74 -1.70 -19.40
CA VAL A 185 7.56 -2.56 -19.62
C VAL A 185 6.85 -2.13 -20.89
N ASN A 186 6.40 -3.10 -21.68
CA ASN A 186 5.63 -2.82 -22.89
C ASN A 186 4.31 -2.11 -22.55
N ASP A 187 3.98 -1.03 -23.26
CA ASP A 187 2.75 -0.25 -23.01
C ASP A 187 1.46 -1.10 -23.12
N ASN A 188 1.45 -2.18 -23.92
CA ASN A 188 0.31 -3.10 -24.03
C ASN A 188 0.11 -3.97 -22.77
N ASP A 189 1.12 -4.07 -21.93
CA ASP A 189 1.10 -4.83 -20.69
C ASP A 189 0.83 -3.96 -19.45
N VAL A 190 0.48 -2.68 -19.67
CA VAL A 190 0.33 -1.69 -18.61
C VAL A 190 -1.04 -1.01 -18.66
N THR A 191 -1.77 -1.05 -17.55
CA THR A 191 -2.91 -0.15 -17.32
C THR A 191 -2.43 1.14 -16.66
N LYS A 192 -2.69 2.28 -17.27
CA LYS A 192 -2.44 3.60 -16.66
C LYS A 192 -3.71 4.07 -15.97
N PHE A 193 -3.70 4.07 -14.63
CA PHE A 193 -4.82 4.59 -13.83
C PHE A 193 -4.91 6.11 -13.96
N ASP A 194 -6.08 6.64 -13.74
CA ASP A 194 -6.37 8.08 -13.81
C ASP A 194 -6.97 8.62 -12.49
N GLY A 195 -7.35 9.88 -12.48
CA GLY A 195 -7.95 10.55 -11.32
C GLY A 195 -9.32 9.99 -10.88
N ASN A 196 -10.00 9.21 -11.74
CA ASN A 196 -11.21 8.50 -11.35
C ASN A 196 -10.90 7.25 -10.53
N PHE A 197 -9.70 6.69 -10.69
CA PHE A 197 -9.28 5.52 -9.93
C PHE A 197 -8.65 5.90 -8.60
N MET A 198 -7.73 6.87 -8.58
CA MET A 198 -7.12 7.35 -7.33
C MET A 198 -6.90 8.86 -7.37
N ASP A 199 -7.20 9.54 -6.26
CA ASP A 199 -6.87 10.94 -6.11
C ASP A 199 -6.51 11.31 -4.66
N TRP A 200 -6.01 12.52 -4.47
CA TRP A 200 -5.65 13.13 -3.18
C TRP A 200 -6.31 14.50 -2.97
N GLU A 201 -7.28 14.84 -3.81
CA GLU A 201 -8.15 16.02 -3.66
C GLU A 201 -9.53 15.63 -3.12
N PHE A 202 -9.76 14.31 -2.92
CA PHE A 202 -10.96 13.71 -2.30
C PHE A 202 -12.25 13.98 -3.11
N ILE A 203 -12.13 13.81 -4.43
CA ILE A 203 -13.22 14.01 -5.38
C ILE A 203 -14.23 12.86 -5.23
N GLU A 204 -15.52 13.22 -5.12
CA GLU A 204 -16.60 12.24 -5.08
C GLU A 204 -16.63 11.38 -6.35
N GLY A 205 -16.82 10.06 -6.18
CA GLY A 205 -16.88 9.10 -7.29
C GLY A 205 -15.53 8.47 -7.65
N THR A 206 -14.40 8.94 -7.10
CA THR A 206 -13.10 8.28 -7.20
C THR A 206 -13.11 6.96 -6.42
N VAL A 207 -12.38 5.95 -6.92
CA VAL A 207 -12.29 4.63 -6.26
C VAL A 207 -11.46 4.70 -4.98
N ILE A 208 -10.28 5.33 -5.00
CA ILE A 208 -9.34 5.39 -3.88
C ILE A 208 -9.02 6.84 -3.53
N TRP A 209 -9.22 7.20 -2.27
CA TRP A 209 -8.68 8.42 -1.69
C TRP A 209 -7.40 8.11 -0.93
N THR A 210 -6.34 8.89 -1.12
CA THR A 210 -5.07 8.74 -0.41
C THR A 210 -4.70 9.98 0.40
N GLY A 211 -4.35 9.78 1.66
CA GLY A 211 -3.99 10.85 2.61
C GLY A 211 -2.60 11.44 2.38
N LYS A 212 -2.29 11.89 1.18
CA LYS A 212 -0.97 12.38 0.80
C LYS A 212 -0.49 13.59 1.60
N GLY A 213 0.69 13.44 2.23
CA GLY A 213 1.35 14.52 2.95
C GLY A 213 0.53 15.09 4.11
N PRO A 214 0.51 16.42 4.35
CA PRO A 214 -0.26 17.05 5.42
C PRO A 214 -1.76 16.84 5.33
N ARG A 215 -2.31 16.62 4.11
CA ARG A 215 -3.74 16.45 3.87
C ARG A 215 -4.37 15.36 4.74
N LYS A 216 -3.65 14.30 5.04
CA LYS A 216 -4.13 13.20 5.90
C LYS A 216 -4.41 13.60 7.36
N HIS A 217 -3.92 14.75 7.79
CA HIS A 217 -4.13 15.28 9.14
C HIS A 217 -4.98 16.55 9.16
N GLU A 218 -5.12 17.23 8.02
CA GLU A 218 -5.71 18.57 7.94
C GLU A 218 -7.01 18.61 7.12
N ASN A 219 -7.16 17.71 6.12
CA ASN A 219 -8.33 17.72 5.28
C ASN A 219 -9.52 17.06 5.96
N GLN A 220 -10.56 17.85 6.25
CA GLN A 220 -11.73 17.40 6.99
C GLN A 220 -12.50 16.30 6.26
N THR A 221 -12.67 16.40 4.94
CA THR A 221 -13.38 15.40 4.12
C THR A 221 -12.72 14.03 4.20
N TYR A 222 -11.38 14.00 4.10
CA TYR A 222 -10.63 12.76 4.25
C TYR A 222 -10.71 12.19 5.67
N LEU A 223 -10.60 13.06 6.69
CA LEU A 223 -10.67 12.64 8.09
C LEU A 223 -12.05 12.06 8.44
N GLU A 224 -13.12 12.64 7.94
CA GLU A 224 -14.49 12.13 8.10
C GLU A 224 -14.66 10.76 7.46
N ALA A 225 -14.18 10.58 6.21
CA ALA A 225 -14.19 9.29 5.54
C ALA A 225 -13.35 8.24 6.29
N LYS A 226 -12.12 8.59 6.67
CA LYS A 226 -11.25 7.73 7.48
C LYS A 226 -11.92 7.30 8.78
N ASN A 227 -12.53 8.22 9.52
CA ASN A 227 -13.21 7.94 10.77
C ASN A 227 -14.47 7.08 10.58
N LYS A 228 -15.23 7.29 9.50
CA LYS A 228 -16.39 6.46 9.15
C LYS A 228 -16.01 4.99 8.98
N PHE A 229 -14.85 4.72 8.39
CA PHE A 229 -14.36 3.36 8.18
C PHE A 229 -13.54 2.81 9.37
N ASN A 230 -13.11 3.62 10.32
CA ASN A 230 -12.43 3.11 11.50
C ASN A 230 -13.46 2.56 12.51
N ARG A 231 -13.77 1.28 12.40
CA ARG A 231 -14.77 0.58 13.22
C ARG A 231 -14.18 -0.22 14.38
N LEU A 232 -12.87 -0.13 14.60
CA LEU A 232 -12.26 -0.80 15.75
C LEU A 232 -12.88 -0.28 17.05
N PRO A 233 -13.18 -1.19 18.01
CA PRO A 233 -13.65 -0.79 19.33
C PRO A 233 -12.69 0.21 19.98
N SER A 234 -13.23 1.27 20.59
CA SER A 234 -12.43 2.32 21.25
C SER A 234 -11.51 1.80 22.37
N ALA A 235 -11.82 0.62 22.93
CA ALA A 235 -10.95 -0.07 23.87
C ALA A 235 -9.62 -0.51 23.25
N VAL A 236 -9.60 -0.81 21.95
CA VAL A 236 -8.40 -1.22 21.21
C VAL A 236 -7.52 -0.01 20.93
N SER A 237 -8.11 1.14 20.58
CA SER A 237 -7.38 2.38 20.36
C SER A 237 -6.59 2.84 21.60
N ARG A 238 -7.10 2.54 22.80
CA ARG A 238 -6.44 2.89 24.07
C ARG A 238 -5.26 2.00 24.47
N ILE A 239 -5.10 0.84 23.84
CA ILE A 239 -3.96 -0.03 24.09
C ILE A 239 -2.66 0.66 23.67
N TRP A 240 -2.73 1.53 22.66
CA TRP A 240 -1.58 2.21 22.06
C TRP A 240 -1.22 3.56 22.68
N GLU A 241 -2.14 4.19 23.40
CA GLU A 241 -1.85 5.43 24.13
C GLU A 241 -0.90 5.18 25.33
N LYS A 242 -0.64 3.90 25.65
CA LYS A 242 0.17 3.45 26.78
C LYS A 242 1.46 2.73 26.41
N ALA A 243 1.70 2.47 25.12
CA ALA A 243 2.92 1.86 24.58
C ALA A 243 3.79 2.91 23.87
#